data_3bdf9d28bdb880e4c4144f365fb7ca20
#
_entry.id   3bdf9d28bdb880e4c4144f365fb7ca20
#
_cell.length_a   1.000
_cell.length_b   1.000
_cell.length_c   1.000
_cell.angle_alpha   90.00
_cell.angle_beta   90.00
_cell.angle_gamma   90.00
#
_symmetry.space_group_name_H-M   'P 1'
#
loop_
_entity.id
_entity.type
_entity.pdbx_description
1 polymer ?
#
loop_
_entity_poly.entity_id
_entity_poly.type
_entity_poly.pdbx_seq_one_letter_code
_entity_poly.pdbx_strand_id
1 'polypeptide(L)'
;VSPETAEIWVVAPNFKRRLSGVTSTLERVVPVQARSLGIAAFGPGLTAAVPKIGFSDLLGFWRAPEGRPFRIWHARRNLEMLAGLVMRDLLRMRMKLVFTSASQRHHTGWSRFLISRMDTVIATSARTAAYLKRPATVVQHGIDASAFRPPEDKRAARAALGLPDLRLVGCLGRIRAQKGTDVFVRAMIEVARTRPDVGAVVLGRATTAEFQKLLDALKAEVDAAGLADRILFPPEVPPSETPAWYAALDLFIAPQRWEGFGVTPLEAMATGLPVVATTVGAFPDLVVPPGEAEPETGLLIAPGDIQAMADAAAVYLDDPARGAAAGAAGRARVMARFTLEREAAALNGVYDRLWAEAKRSR
;
A
#
# COMPACT_ATOMS: atom_id res chain seq x y z
N VAL A 1 24.33 -13.06 2.51
CA VAL A 1 25.14 -13.53 1.39
C VAL A 1 24.74 -12.69 0.18
N SER A 2 25.71 -12.00 -0.45
CA SER A 2 25.43 -11.30 -1.71
C SER A 2 25.32 -12.36 -2.80
N PRO A 3 24.23 -12.36 -3.61
CA PRO A 3 24.12 -13.30 -4.73
C PRO A 3 25.23 -13.02 -5.76
N GLU A 4 25.69 -14.06 -6.43
CA GLU A 4 26.68 -13.88 -7.51
C GLU A 4 26.06 -13.06 -8.64
N THR A 5 26.83 -12.14 -9.21
CA THR A 5 26.32 -11.21 -10.26
C THR A 5 25.75 -11.94 -11.48
N ALA A 6 26.26 -13.15 -11.76
CA ALA A 6 25.75 -13.99 -12.86
C ALA A 6 24.32 -14.49 -12.64
N GLU A 7 23.92 -14.72 -11.41
CA GLU A 7 22.60 -15.23 -11.03
C GLU A 7 21.55 -14.11 -10.91
N ILE A 8 21.95 -12.83 -10.95
CA ILE A 8 21.03 -11.71 -10.83
C ILE A 8 20.39 -11.41 -12.18
N TRP A 9 19.13 -11.74 -12.31
CA TRP A 9 18.33 -11.53 -13.51
C TRP A 9 17.57 -10.21 -13.48
N VAL A 10 17.15 -9.77 -12.28
CA VAL A 10 16.37 -8.54 -12.05
C VAL A 10 17.06 -7.69 -11.00
N VAL A 11 17.12 -6.39 -11.25
CA VAL A 11 17.57 -5.39 -10.28
C VAL A 11 16.44 -4.42 -9.95
N ALA A 12 16.15 -4.27 -8.66
CA ALA A 12 15.18 -3.33 -8.13
C ALA A 12 15.90 -2.14 -7.46
N PRO A 13 16.12 -1.02 -8.17
CA PRO A 13 16.81 0.12 -7.61
C PRO A 13 15.98 0.85 -6.55
N ASN A 14 16.64 1.41 -5.54
CA ASN A 14 16.08 2.34 -4.56
C ASN A 14 17.11 3.44 -4.24
N PHE A 15 16.89 4.65 -4.75
CA PHE A 15 17.84 5.76 -4.57
C PHE A 15 17.45 6.72 -3.43
N LYS A 16 16.44 6.38 -2.66
CA LYS A 16 16.03 7.16 -1.48
C LYS A 16 16.38 6.45 -0.18
N ARG A 17 17.02 7.18 0.73
CA ARG A 17 17.30 6.70 2.09
C ARG A 17 16.05 6.71 2.98
N ARG A 18 15.11 7.66 2.73
CA ARG A 18 13.91 7.81 3.54
C ARG A 18 12.86 6.79 3.13
N LEU A 19 12.26 6.11 4.10
CA LEU A 19 11.09 5.24 3.93
C LEU A 19 9.94 6.00 3.25
N SER A 20 9.41 5.40 2.22
CA SER A 20 8.24 5.88 1.48
C SER A 20 7.42 4.68 1.04
N GLY A 21 6.17 4.87 0.63
CA GLY A 21 5.34 3.77 0.13
C GLY A 21 6.03 2.93 -0.95
N VAL A 22 6.77 3.56 -1.86
CA VAL A 22 7.55 2.85 -2.90
C VAL A 22 8.69 2.02 -2.30
N THR A 23 9.40 2.54 -1.30
CA THR A 23 10.48 1.78 -0.63
C THR A 23 9.91 0.62 0.17
N SER A 24 8.81 0.85 0.91
CA SER A 24 8.13 -0.21 1.67
C SER A 24 7.60 -1.33 0.78
N THR A 25 7.08 -1.01 -0.42
CA THR A 25 6.67 -2.03 -1.39
C THR A 25 7.86 -2.88 -1.84
N LEU A 26 9.00 -2.25 -2.14
CA LEU A 26 10.20 -2.96 -2.53
C LEU A 26 10.68 -3.89 -1.42
N GLU A 27 10.74 -3.40 -0.17
CA GLU A 27 11.18 -4.17 1.00
C GLU A 27 10.29 -5.39 1.29
N ARG A 28 9.00 -5.31 0.95
CA ARG A 28 8.06 -6.43 1.14
C ARG A 28 8.11 -7.42 -0.01
N VAL A 29 8.16 -6.96 -1.26
CA VAL A 29 7.97 -7.84 -2.42
C VAL A 29 9.27 -8.51 -2.89
N VAL A 30 10.43 -7.83 -2.82
CA VAL A 30 11.69 -8.39 -3.31
C VAL A 30 12.13 -9.65 -2.57
N PRO A 31 12.01 -9.75 -1.22
CA PRO A 31 12.32 -11.01 -0.53
C PRO A 31 11.43 -12.18 -0.95
N VAL A 32 10.17 -11.92 -1.28
CA VAL A 32 9.24 -12.96 -1.77
C VAL A 32 9.64 -13.40 -3.18
N GLN A 33 9.94 -12.46 -4.08
CA GLN A 33 10.42 -12.77 -5.44
C GLN A 33 11.75 -13.54 -5.41
N ALA A 34 12.66 -13.21 -4.49
CA ALA A 34 13.97 -13.84 -4.37
C ALA A 34 13.91 -15.34 -4.01
N ARG A 35 12.76 -15.85 -3.55
CA ARG A 35 12.56 -17.29 -3.32
C ARG A 35 12.52 -18.12 -4.61
N SER A 36 12.21 -17.48 -5.74
CA SER A 36 12.01 -18.16 -7.03
C SER A 36 12.66 -17.45 -8.22
N LEU A 37 13.28 -16.30 -8.01
CA LEU A 37 13.83 -15.44 -9.05
C LEU A 37 15.17 -14.87 -8.61
N GLY A 38 16.16 -14.84 -9.50
CA GLY A 38 17.42 -14.13 -9.29
C GLY A 38 17.19 -12.61 -9.28
N ILE A 39 16.77 -12.06 -8.14
CA ILE A 39 16.48 -10.63 -7.96
C ILE A 39 17.26 -10.07 -6.80
N ALA A 40 17.80 -8.87 -6.97
CA ALA A 40 18.42 -8.11 -5.89
C ALA A 40 18.06 -6.63 -6.00
N ALA A 41 18.08 -5.94 -4.86
CA ALA A 41 17.91 -4.50 -4.82
C ALA A 41 19.26 -3.79 -4.92
N PHE A 42 19.24 -2.55 -5.43
CA PHE A 42 20.44 -1.70 -5.53
C PHE A 42 20.15 -0.32 -4.94
N GLY A 43 20.94 0.07 -3.95
CA GLY A 43 20.87 1.41 -3.36
C GLY A 43 20.70 1.40 -1.83
N PRO A 44 20.60 2.59 -1.21
CA PRO A 44 20.60 2.77 0.23
C PRO A 44 19.23 2.52 0.88
N GLY A 45 19.26 2.42 2.23
CA GLY A 45 18.03 2.51 3.07
C GLY A 45 17.14 1.28 3.06
N LEU A 46 17.66 0.12 2.68
CA LEU A 46 16.95 -1.15 2.66
C LEU A 46 17.33 -2.04 3.84
N THR A 47 16.39 -2.79 4.37
CA THR A 47 16.59 -3.72 5.48
C THR A 47 17.51 -4.90 5.10
N ALA A 48 18.00 -5.63 6.10
CA ALA A 48 18.85 -6.81 5.87
C ALA A 48 18.12 -7.97 5.17
N ALA A 49 16.80 -8.01 5.25
CA ALA A 49 15.96 -9.05 4.63
C ALA A 49 15.96 -8.97 3.08
N VAL A 50 16.29 -7.80 2.51
CA VAL A 50 16.32 -7.60 1.06
C VAL A 50 17.67 -8.01 0.50
N PRO A 51 17.73 -8.95 -0.47
CA PRO A 51 18.98 -9.24 -1.20
C PRO A 51 19.50 -7.97 -1.90
N LYS A 52 20.79 -7.68 -1.76
CA LYS A 52 21.40 -6.44 -2.25
C LYS A 52 22.65 -6.69 -3.07
N ILE A 53 22.87 -5.79 -4.03
CA ILE A 53 24.12 -5.65 -4.78
C ILE A 53 24.77 -4.30 -4.53
N GLY A 54 26.08 -4.25 -4.68
CA GLY A 54 26.90 -3.06 -4.58
C GLY A 54 27.19 -2.42 -5.95
N PHE A 55 27.96 -1.34 -5.93
CA PHE A 55 28.41 -0.67 -7.17
C PHE A 55 29.35 -1.55 -8.01
N SER A 56 30.21 -2.35 -7.37
CA SER A 56 31.13 -3.28 -8.04
C SER A 56 30.39 -4.31 -8.90
N ASP A 57 29.21 -4.75 -8.46
CA ASP A 57 28.42 -5.75 -9.16
C ASP A 57 27.88 -5.23 -10.49
N LEU A 58 27.67 -3.90 -10.62
CA LEU A 58 27.25 -3.25 -11.86
C LEU A 58 28.27 -3.45 -12.99
N LEU A 59 29.55 -3.62 -12.68
CA LEU A 59 30.60 -3.90 -13.67
C LEU A 59 30.38 -5.23 -14.41
N GLY A 60 29.67 -6.18 -13.78
CA GLY A 60 29.28 -7.43 -14.42
C GLY A 60 28.08 -7.31 -15.39
N PHE A 61 27.44 -6.14 -15.50
CA PHE A 61 26.18 -5.99 -16.26
C PHE A 61 26.37 -5.86 -17.79
N TRP A 62 27.59 -5.69 -18.27
CA TRP A 62 27.90 -5.82 -19.71
C TRP A 62 27.70 -7.26 -20.22
N ARG A 63 27.83 -8.25 -19.35
CA ARG A 63 27.55 -9.64 -19.69
C ARG A 63 26.10 -9.98 -19.36
N ALA A 64 25.46 -10.78 -20.21
CA ALA A 64 24.15 -11.33 -19.90
C ALA A 64 24.22 -12.19 -18.65
N PRO A 65 23.16 -12.25 -17.82
CA PRO A 65 23.13 -13.14 -16.68
C PRO A 65 22.96 -14.58 -17.14
N GLU A 66 23.26 -15.53 -16.27
CA GLU A 66 23.16 -16.95 -16.58
C GLU A 66 21.72 -17.34 -16.91
N GLY A 67 21.53 -18.10 -18.00
CA GLY A 67 20.23 -18.59 -18.42
C GLY A 67 19.25 -17.54 -18.98
N ARG A 68 19.63 -16.27 -19.06
CA ARG A 68 18.76 -15.19 -19.57
C ARG A 68 19.49 -14.31 -20.60
N PRO A 69 18.78 -13.79 -21.62
CA PRO A 69 19.42 -12.99 -22.71
C PRO A 69 19.86 -11.59 -22.28
N PHE A 70 19.25 -11.06 -21.21
CA PHE A 70 19.51 -9.74 -20.64
C PHE A 70 19.00 -9.66 -19.20
N ARG A 71 19.50 -8.68 -18.44
CA ARG A 71 18.95 -8.29 -17.12
C ARG A 71 17.75 -7.38 -17.27
N ILE A 72 16.92 -7.34 -16.23
CA ILE A 72 15.81 -6.39 -16.11
C ILE A 72 16.17 -5.40 -15.01
N TRP A 73 16.08 -4.10 -15.32
CA TRP A 73 16.15 -3.01 -14.38
C TRP A 73 14.75 -2.48 -14.13
N HIS A 74 14.22 -2.70 -12.94
CA HIS A 74 12.83 -2.38 -12.61
C HIS A 74 12.73 -1.12 -11.75
N ALA A 75 12.65 0.04 -12.39
CA ALA A 75 12.53 1.36 -11.80
C ALA A 75 11.12 1.66 -11.27
N ARG A 76 11.06 2.52 -10.24
CA ARG A 76 9.81 3.04 -9.67
C ARG A 76 9.82 4.57 -9.54
N ARG A 77 10.93 5.22 -9.90
CA ARG A 77 11.12 6.68 -9.83
C ARG A 77 11.92 7.19 -11.04
N ASN A 78 11.79 8.51 -11.31
CA ASN A 78 12.47 9.15 -12.45
C ASN A 78 13.99 8.95 -12.43
N LEU A 79 14.66 9.13 -11.28
CA LEU A 79 16.12 8.92 -11.17
C LEU A 79 16.51 7.47 -11.45
N GLU A 80 15.70 6.52 -11.06
CA GLU A 80 15.93 5.10 -11.29
C GLU A 80 15.75 4.76 -12.78
N MET A 81 14.75 5.38 -13.45
CA MET A 81 14.60 5.28 -14.91
C MET A 81 15.79 5.88 -15.65
N LEU A 82 16.22 7.09 -15.23
CA LEU A 82 17.37 7.76 -15.83
C LEU A 82 18.66 6.93 -15.72
N ALA A 83 18.94 6.37 -14.54
CA ALA A 83 20.07 5.49 -14.33
C ALA A 83 20.03 4.25 -15.25
N GLY A 84 18.84 3.63 -15.38
CA GLY A 84 18.63 2.53 -16.33
C GLY A 84 18.91 2.93 -17.78
N LEU A 85 18.45 4.10 -18.20
CA LEU A 85 18.71 4.63 -19.55
C LEU A 85 20.20 4.86 -19.79
N VAL A 86 20.91 5.45 -18.83
CA VAL A 86 22.37 5.63 -18.93
C VAL A 86 23.07 4.29 -19.07
N MET A 87 22.73 3.32 -18.26
CA MET A 87 23.35 1.98 -18.32
C MET A 87 23.03 1.26 -19.63
N ARG A 88 21.77 1.29 -20.11
CA ARG A 88 21.38 0.60 -21.34
C ARG A 88 21.85 1.33 -22.61
N ASP A 89 21.57 2.64 -22.71
CA ASP A 89 21.69 3.38 -23.98
C ASP A 89 23.09 4.00 -24.15
N LEU A 90 23.72 4.48 -23.06
CA LEU A 90 25.07 5.08 -23.11
C LEU A 90 26.16 4.04 -22.84
N LEU A 91 26.03 3.29 -21.76
CA LEU A 91 27.03 2.26 -21.39
C LEU A 91 26.82 0.93 -22.13
N ARG A 92 25.75 0.80 -22.90
CA ARG A 92 25.43 -0.38 -23.75
C ARG A 92 25.38 -1.70 -22.96
N MET A 93 24.95 -1.64 -21.69
CA MET A 93 24.74 -2.83 -20.88
C MET A 93 23.53 -3.63 -21.38
N ARG A 94 23.62 -4.96 -21.35
CA ARG A 94 22.55 -5.86 -21.83
C ARG A 94 21.41 -5.93 -20.85
N MET A 95 20.48 -4.95 -20.93
CA MET A 95 19.31 -4.88 -20.05
C MET A 95 18.05 -4.37 -20.73
N LYS A 96 16.90 -4.71 -20.15
CA LYS A 96 15.59 -4.15 -20.44
C LYS A 96 15.09 -3.34 -19.24
N LEU A 97 14.36 -2.27 -19.52
CA LEU A 97 13.89 -1.33 -18.51
C LEU A 97 12.40 -1.49 -18.29
N VAL A 98 12.02 -1.76 -17.05
CA VAL A 98 10.64 -1.81 -16.58
C VAL A 98 10.40 -0.64 -15.65
N PHE A 99 9.23 -0.03 -15.71
CA PHE A 99 8.82 1.03 -14.81
C PHE A 99 7.46 0.71 -14.19
N THR A 100 7.34 0.80 -12.87
CA THR A 100 6.05 0.76 -12.18
C THR A 100 5.61 2.15 -11.76
N SER A 101 4.43 2.55 -12.23
CA SER A 101 3.73 3.77 -11.81
C SER A 101 2.68 3.45 -10.75
N ALA A 102 2.74 4.18 -9.62
CA ALA A 102 1.69 4.20 -8.60
C ALA A 102 1.03 5.59 -8.51
N SER A 103 1.25 6.46 -9.51
CA SER A 103 0.81 7.86 -9.48
C SER A 103 -0.50 8.03 -10.21
N GLN A 104 -1.49 8.61 -9.52
CA GLN A 104 -2.79 9.02 -10.09
C GLN A 104 -2.80 10.52 -10.40
N ARG A 105 -1.84 10.96 -11.17
CA ARG A 105 -1.73 12.34 -11.68
C ARG A 105 -1.05 12.33 -13.03
N HIS A 106 -1.31 13.37 -13.82
CA HIS A 106 -0.61 13.57 -15.09
C HIS A 106 0.89 13.74 -14.85
N HIS A 107 1.66 12.99 -15.59
CA HIS A 107 3.12 13.06 -15.56
C HIS A 107 3.63 14.34 -16.23
N THR A 108 4.70 14.93 -15.69
CA THR A 108 5.43 16.05 -16.33
C THR A 108 6.02 15.63 -17.68
N GLY A 109 6.38 16.59 -18.52
CA GLY A 109 7.05 16.32 -19.82
C GLY A 109 8.27 15.44 -19.65
N TRP A 110 9.12 15.73 -18.66
CA TRP A 110 10.29 14.93 -18.31
C TRP A 110 9.93 13.49 -17.93
N SER A 111 8.98 13.30 -17.02
CA SER A 111 8.55 11.95 -16.64
C SER A 111 7.97 11.18 -17.82
N ARG A 112 7.19 11.83 -18.69
CA ARG A 112 6.65 11.22 -19.90
C ARG A 112 7.74 10.77 -20.86
N PHE A 113 8.78 11.60 -21.06
CA PHE A 113 9.95 11.23 -21.86
C PHE A 113 10.63 9.97 -21.29
N LEU A 114 10.93 9.94 -19.98
CA LEU A 114 11.54 8.76 -19.36
C LEU A 114 10.65 7.51 -19.51
N ILE A 115 9.36 7.62 -19.25
CA ILE A 115 8.39 6.53 -19.39
C ILE A 115 8.32 6.01 -20.85
N SER A 116 8.40 6.90 -21.84
CA SER A 116 8.36 6.50 -23.25
C SER A 116 9.55 5.63 -23.68
N ARG A 117 10.66 5.73 -22.93
CA ARG A 117 11.91 4.96 -23.20
C ARG A 117 11.97 3.61 -22.48
N MET A 118 10.98 3.30 -21.64
CA MET A 118 10.90 2.00 -20.95
C MET A 118 10.43 0.91 -21.91
N ASP A 119 10.96 -0.30 -21.76
CA ASP A 119 10.52 -1.46 -22.56
C ASP A 119 9.12 -1.91 -22.15
N THR A 120 8.83 -1.91 -20.85
CA THR A 120 7.51 -2.25 -20.31
C THR A 120 7.14 -1.30 -19.18
N VAL A 121 5.83 -1.00 -19.09
CA VAL A 121 5.26 -0.19 -18.00
C VAL A 121 4.23 -1.01 -17.26
N ILE A 122 4.30 -0.92 -15.93
CA ILE A 122 3.35 -1.51 -14.99
C ILE A 122 2.59 -0.37 -14.31
N ALA A 123 1.30 -0.53 -14.13
CA ALA A 123 0.46 0.35 -13.33
C ALA A 123 -0.07 -0.41 -12.10
N THR A 124 -0.17 0.24 -10.95
CA THR A 124 -0.64 -0.41 -9.72
C THR A 124 -2.16 -0.55 -9.65
N SER A 125 -2.91 0.13 -10.52
CA SER A 125 -4.37 0.01 -10.65
C SER A 125 -4.81 0.40 -12.06
N ALA A 126 -6.05 0.04 -12.45
CA ALA A 126 -6.64 0.48 -13.71
C ALA A 126 -6.71 2.01 -13.80
N ARG A 127 -7.05 2.68 -12.68
CA ARG A 127 -7.06 4.14 -12.59
C ARG A 127 -5.64 4.74 -12.80
N THR A 128 -4.59 4.14 -12.25
CA THR A 128 -3.20 4.55 -12.51
C THR A 128 -2.83 4.36 -13.98
N ALA A 129 -3.25 3.27 -14.61
CA ALA A 129 -3.02 3.02 -16.03
C ALA A 129 -3.65 4.10 -16.93
N ALA A 130 -4.83 4.62 -16.57
CA ALA A 130 -5.51 5.67 -17.32
C ALA A 130 -4.72 7.01 -17.37
N TYR A 131 -3.84 7.28 -16.40
CA TYR A 131 -2.95 8.45 -16.42
C TYR A 131 -1.69 8.26 -17.29
N LEU A 132 -1.43 7.03 -17.75
CA LEU A 132 -0.31 6.72 -18.64
C LEU A 132 -0.75 6.88 -20.09
N LYS A 133 0.06 7.56 -20.91
CA LYS A 133 -0.20 7.76 -22.35
C LYS A 133 0.37 6.59 -23.20
N ARG A 134 0.38 5.39 -22.63
CA ARG A 134 0.83 4.15 -23.30
C ARG A 134 0.27 2.92 -22.60
N PRO A 135 0.20 1.77 -23.27
CA PRO A 135 -0.23 0.52 -22.67
C PRO A 135 0.60 0.18 -21.43
N ALA A 136 -0.06 -0.29 -20.38
CA ALA A 136 0.57 -0.74 -19.14
C ALA A 136 -0.11 -2.02 -18.66
N THR A 137 0.68 -2.94 -18.11
CA THR A 137 0.14 -4.10 -17.40
C THR A 137 -0.27 -3.68 -15.99
N VAL A 138 -1.50 -3.99 -15.59
CA VAL A 138 -1.94 -3.73 -14.21
C VAL A 138 -1.43 -4.85 -13.31
N VAL A 139 -0.65 -4.48 -12.29
CA VAL A 139 -0.21 -5.36 -11.19
C VAL A 139 -0.51 -4.64 -9.88
N GLN A 140 -1.53 -5.11 -9.18
CA GLN A 140 -1.96 -4.52 -7.92
C GLN A 140 -0.99 -4.92 -6.79
N HIS A 141 -0.86 -4.03 -5.79
CA HIS A 141 -0.05 -4.35 -4.62
C HIS A 141 -0.72 -5.42 -3.76
N GLY A 142 0.12 -6.24 -3.16
CA GLY A 142 -0.24 -7.20 -2.14
C GLY A 142 0.23 -6.78 -0.75
N ILE A 143 -0.26 -7.51 0.24
CA ILE A 143 0.16 -7.37 1.63
C ILE A 143 0.60 -8.74 2.19
N ASP A 144 1.34 -8.69 3.30
CA ASP A 144 1.62 -9.89 4.09
C ASP A 144 0.38 -10.29 4.90
N ALA A 145 -0.50 -11.07 4.28
CA ALA A 145 -1.73 -11.53 4.92
C ALA A 145 -1.48 -12.52 6.09
N SER A 146 -0.24 -12.96 6.29
CA SER A 146 0.14 -13.79 7.45
C SER A 146 0.33 -12.95 8.71
N ALA A 147 0.73 -11.70 8.57
CA ALA A 147 0.88 -10.76 9.68
C ALA A 147 -0.47 -10.18 10.13
N PHE A 148 -1.40 -9.96 9.19
CA PHE A 148 -2.72 -9.39 9.46
C PHE A 148 -3.76 -10.51 9.57
N ARG A 149 -4.14 -10.86 10.80
CA ARG A 149 -5.08 -11.95 11.09
C ARG A 149 -6.20 -11.47 12.01
N PRO A 150 -7.42 -12.01 11.87
CA PRO A 150 -8.46 -11.82 12.87
C PRO A 150 -7.95 -12.27 14.23
N PRO A 151 -8.21 -11.52 15.30
CA PRO A 151 -7.91 -11.96 16.67
C PRO A 151 -8.87 -13.08 17.08
N GLU A 152 -8.42 -13.94 17.98
CA GLU A 152 -9.30 -14.92 18.65
C GLU A 152 -10.28 -14.22 19.61
N ASP A 153 -9.81 -13.18 20.30
CA ASP A 153 -10.59 -12.33 21.19
C ASP A 153 -10.21 -10.86 21.02
N LYS A 154 -11.13 -10.06 20.53
CA LYS A 154 -10.95 -8.60 20.34
C LYS A 154 -10.80 -7.86 21.67
N ARG A 155 -11.49 -8.32 22.72
CA ARG A 155 -11.40 -7.70 24.04
C ARG A 155 -10.00 -7.86 24.63
N ALA A 156 -9.45 -9.06 24.53
CA ALA A 156 -8.07 -9.33 24.91
C ALA A 156 -7.06 -8.50 24.08
N ALA A 157 -7.29 -8.36 22.77
CA ALA A 157 -6.46 -7.53 21.90
C ALA A 157 -6.49 -6.04 22.31
N ARG A 158 -7.65 -5.50 22.70
CA ARG A 158 -7.78 -4.13 23.23
C ARG A 158 -7.05 -3.97 24.56
N ALA A 159 -7.27 -4.90 25.49
CA ALA A 159 -6.63 -4.85 26.81
C ALA A 159 -5.09 -4.88 26.70
N ALA A 160 -4.54 -5.69 25.79
CA ALA A 160 -3.09 -5.74 25.54
C ALA A 160 -2.50 -4.41 25.04
N LEU A 161 -3.31 -3.57 24.41
CA LEU A 161 -2.92 -2.23 23.94
C LEU A 161 -3.33 -1.11 24.89
N GLY A 162 -3.92 -1.42 26.05
CA GLY A 162 -4.44 -0.43 27.00
C GLY A 162 -5.62 0.38 26.45
N LEU A 163 -6.36 -0.17 25.48
CA LEU A 163 -7.52 0.47 24.88
C LEU A 163 -8.79 0.17 25.68
N PRO A 164 -9.79 1.09 25.68
CA PRO A 164 -11.06 0.86 26.35
C PRO A 164 -11.84 -0.30 25.71
N ASP A 165 -12.67 -0.97 26.49
CA ASP A 165 -13.56 -2.02 26.02
C ASP A 165 -14.82 -1.44 25.34
N LEU A 166 -14.58 -0.75 24.22
CA LEU A 166 -15.58 -0.13 23.37
C LEU A 166 -15.52 -0.78 21.98
N ARG A 167 -16.57 -0.60 21.18
CA ARG A 167 -16.50 -0.86 19.74
C ARG A 167 -15.62 0.20 19.10
N LEU A 168 -14.46 -0.18 18.58
CA LEU A 168 -13.44 0.75 18.11
C LEU A 168 -13.44 0.87 16.59
N VAL A 169 -13.55 2.11 16.12
CA VAL A 169 -13.38 2.47 14.71
C VAL A 169 -11.98 3.03 14.50
N GLY A 170 -11.23 2.50 13.55
CA GLY A 170 -9.85 2.88 13.32
C GLY A 170 -9.59 3.64 12.03
N CYS A 171 -8.67 4.62 12.10
CA CYS A 171 -8.04 5.27 10.96
C CYS A 171 -6.53 5.25 11.15
N LEU A 172 -5.80 4.57 10.27
CA LEU A 172 -4.36 4.37 10.37
C LEU A 172 -3.62 5.04 9.21
N GLY A 173 -2.57 5.80 9.54
CA GLY A 173 -1.71 6.44 8.56
C GLY A 173 -1.19 7.80 9.01
N ARG A 174 -0.37 8.45 8.18
CA ARG A 174 0.17 9.78 8.49
C ARG A 174 -0.95 10.80 8.70
N ILE A 175 -0.86 11.57 9.78
CA ILE A 175 -1.83 12.62 10.10
C ILE A 175 -1.57 13.82 9.18
N ARG A 176 -2.51 14.09 8.28
CA ARG A 176 -2.51 15.24 7.36
C ARG A 176 -3.84 15.35 6.62
N ALA A 177 -4.22 16.56 6.20
CA ALA A 177 -5.48 16.84 5.51
C ALA A 177 -5.72 15.94 4.27
N GLN A 178 -4.67 15.68 3.48
CA GLN A 178 -4.75 14.77 2.31
C GLN A 178 -5.19 13.35 2.69
N LYS A 179 -4.87 12.90 3.90
CA LYS A 179 -5.25 11.58 4.41
C LYS A 179 -6.64 11.56 5.04
N GLY A 180 -7.31 12.71 5.12
CA GLY A 180 -8.70 12.81 5.59
C GLY A 180 -8.85 12.60 7.11
N THR A 181 -7.77 12.72 7.87
CA THR A 181 -7.80 12.51 9.33
C THR A 181 -8.82 13.46 10.00
N ASP A 182 -8.94 14.68 9.51
CA ASP A 182 -9.91 15.67 9.98
C ASP A 182 -11.36 15.25 9.70
N VAL A 183 -11.62 14.67 8.52
CA VAL A 183 -12.96 14.15 8.16
C VAL A 183 -13.32 12.99 9.08
N PHE A 184 -12.37 12.06 9.29
CA PHE A 184 -12.55 10.92 10.17
C PHE A 184 -12.90 11.36 11.60
N VAL A 185 -12.09 12.26 12.20
CA VAL A 185 -12.28 12.69 13.58
C VAL A 185 -13.65 13.36 13.76
N ARG A 186 -14.05 14.25 12.84
CA ARG A 186 -15.34 14.94 12.92
C ARG A 186 -16.51 13.98 12.74
N ALA A 187 -16.43 13.03 11.80
CA ALA A 187 -17.44 11.99 11.66
C ALA A 187 -17.56 11.12 12.93
N MET A 188 -16.43 10.79 13.55
CA MET A 188 -16.44 10.00 14.78
C MET A 188 -16.94 10.77 16.00
N ILE A 189 -16.78 12.10 16.05
CA ILE A 189 -17.44 12.94 17.06
C ILE A 189 -18.96 12.83 16.93
N GLU A 190 -19.51 12.89 15.72
CA GLU A 190 -20.95 12.74 15.49
C GLU A 190 -21.46 11.35 15.89
N VAL A 191 -20.75 10.29 15.46
CA VAL A 191 -21.09 8.90 15.78
C VAL A 191 -21.05 8.64 17.28
N ALA A 192 -19.97 9.07 17.97
CA ALA A 192 -19.76 8.80 19.40
C ALA A 192 -20.74 9.58 20.30
N ARG A 193 -21.26 10.74 19.87
CA ARG A 193 -22.26 11.48 20.62
C ARG A 193 -23.58 10.70 20.80
N THR A 194 -23.94 9.88 19.84
CA THR A 194 -25.19 9.10 19.84
C THR A 194 -25.01 7.64 20.25
N ARG A 195 -23.75 7.17 20.34
CA ARG A 195 -23.39 5.78 20.66
C ARG A 195 -22.32 5.75 21.76
N PRO A 196 -22.74 5.63 23.05
CA PRO A 196 -21.82 5.71 24.19
C PRO A 196 -20.83 4.53 24.26
N ASP A 197 -21.14 3.42 23.61
CA ASP A 197 -20.32 2.21 23.51
C ASP A 197 -19.34 2.22 22.31
N VAL A 198 -19.25 3.34 21.57
CA VAL A 198 -18.35 3.49 20.42
C VAL A 198 -17.21 4.44 20.73
N GLY A 199 -16.00 4.03 20.35
CA GLY A 199 -14.80 4.84 20.37
C GLY A 199 -14.07 4.86 19.03
N ALA A 200 -13.03 5.67 18.93
CA ALA A 200 -12.22 5.77 17.72
C ALA A 200 -10.72 5.80 18.04
N VAL A 201 -9.91 5.28 17.11
CA VAL A 201 -8.44 5.29 17.19
C VAL A 201 -7.87 5.94 15.93
N VAL A 202 -7.09 7.00 16.13
CA VAL A 202 -6.30 7.67 15.07
C VAL A 202 -4.83 7.32 15.28
N LEU A 203 -4.34 6.31 14.59
CA LEU A 203 -2.97 5.85 14.73
C LEU A 203 -2.09 6.43 13.62
N GLY A 204 -1.10 7.23 14.00
CA GLY A 204 -0.13 7.78 13.05
C GLY A 204 0.60 9.00 13.57
N ARG A 205 1.45 9.57 12.71
CA ARG A 205 2.29 10.71 13.06
C ARG A 205 2.06 11.91 12.17
N ALA A 206 2.03 13.08 12.79
CA ALA A 206 2.25 14.37 12.13
C ALA A 206 3.74 14.53 11.79
N THR A 207 4.08 14.74 10.51
CA THR A 207 5.49 14.74 10.06
C THR A 207 6.05 16.14 9.79
N THR A 208 5.25 17.17 9.96
CA THR A 208 5.61 18.59 9.80
C THR A 208 4.93 19.43 10.88
N ALA A 209 5.42 20.64 11.12
CA ALA A 209 4.78 21.58 12.06
C ALA A 209 3.33 21.92 11.66
N GLU A 210 3.04 22.01 10.36
CA GLU A 210 1.67 22.23 9.85
C GLU A 210 0.75 21.06 10.24
N PHE A 211 1.21 19.83 10.06
CA PHE A 211 0.41 18.63 10.40
C PHE A 211 0.29 18.44 11.91
N GLN A 212 1.29 18.93 12.69
CA GLN A 212 1.18 18.94 14.15
C GLN A 212 0.08 19.92 14.60
N LYS A 213 0.03 21.12 14.00
CA LYS A 213 -1.08 22.07 14.27
C LYS A 213 -2.45 21.46 13.95
N LEU A 214 -2.56 20.71 12.85
CA LEU A 214 -3.80 20.00 12.53
C LEU A 214 -4.16 18.98 13.61
N LEU A 215 -3.20 18.16 14.05
CA LEU A 215 -3.41 17.18 15.11
C LEU A 215 -3.87 17.83 16.42
N ASP A 216 -3.20 18.93 16.81
CA ASP A 216 -3.52 19.66 18.04
C ASP A 216 -4.93 20.28 17.97
N ALA A 217 -5.31 20.83 16.81
CA ALA A 217 -6.67 21.32 16.60
C ALA A 217 -7.73 20.22 16.67
N LEU A 218 -7.46 19.03 16.10
CA LEU A 218 -8.38 17.88 16.17
C LEU A 218 -8.53 17.36 17.60
N LYS A 219 -7.45 17.32 18.37
CA LYS A 219 -7.54 16.97 19.81
C LYS A 219 -8.39 17.97 20.56
N ALA A 220 -8.23 19.26 20.33
CA ALA A 220 -9.05 20.29 20.96
C ALA A 220 -10.53 20.18 20.54
N GLU A 221 -10.87 19.82 19.29
CA GLU A 221 -12.25 19.54 18.87
C GLU A 221 -12.84 18.34 19.66
N VAL A 222 -12.05 17.29 19.87
CA VAL A 222 -12.46 16.09 20.64
C VAL A 222 -12.66 16.44 22.13
N ASP A 223 -11.75 17.21 22.72
CA ASP A 223 -11.83 17.66 24.12
C ASP A 223 -13.08 18.54 24.32
N ALA A 224 -13.33 19.49 23.42
CA ALA A 224 -14.52 20.35 23.45
C ALA A 224 -15.83 19.57 23.30
N ALA A 225 -15.79 18.40 22.63
CA ALA A 225 -16.92 17.49 22.53
C ALA A 225 -17.10 16.58 23.76
N GLY A 226 -16.18 16.58 24.73
CA GLY A 226 -16.18 15.70 25.89
C GLY A 226 -15.92 14.23 25.56
N LEU A 227 -15.11 13.96 24.50
CA LEU A 227 -14.88 12.62 23.96
C LEU A 227 -13.42 12.16 24.06
N ALA A 228 -12.58 12.83 24.86
CA ALA A 228 -11.15 12.56 24.97
C ALA A 228 -10.82 11.14 25.46
N ASP A 229 -11.70 10.52 26.24
CA ASP A 229 -11.62 9.14 26.72
C ASP A 229 -12.04 8.09 25.69
N ARG A 230 -12.67 8.50 24.59
CA ARG A 230 -13.23 7.62 23.56
C ARG A 230 -12.63 7.81 22.16
N ILE A 231 -12.14 9.00 21.80
CA ILE A 231 -11.47 9.27 20.55
C ILE A 231 -9.98 9.46 20.82
N LEU A 232 -9.20 8.43 20.55
CA LEU A 232 -7.84 8.28 21.02
C LEU A 232 -6.83 8.58 19.91
N PHE A 233 -5.72 9.23 20.29
CA PHE A 233 -4.58 9.54 19.41
C PHE A 233 -3.31 8.92 19.99
N PRO A 234 -3.14 7.59 19.91
CA PRO A 234 -1.94 6.93 20.40
C PRO A 234 -0.70 7.38 19.62
N PRO A 235 0.51 7.23 20.21
CA PRO A 235 1.75 7.53 19.53
C PRO A 235 1.95 6.63 18.30
N GLU A 236 2.79 7.09 17.36
CA GLU A 236 3.18 6.25 16.21
C GLU A 236 3.88 4.97 16.69
N VAL A 237 3.52 3.86 16.10
CA VAL A 237 4.12 2.56 16.36
C VAL A 237 4.95 2.07 15.18
N PRO A 238 5.93 1.18 15.39
CA PRO A 238 6.64 0.51 14.31
C PRO A 238 5.66 -0.27 13.40
N PRO A 239 5.98 -0.42 12.09
CA PRO A 239 5.13 -1.20 11.17
C PRO A 239 4.87 -2.65 11.63
N SER A 240 5.79 -3.25 12.36
CA SER A 240 5.64 -4.61 12.93
C SER A 240 4.56 -4.72 14.00
N GLU A 241 4.20 -3.62 14.65
CA GLU A 241 3.17 -3.58 15.70
C GLU A 241 1.77 -3.22 15.13
N THR A 242 1.73 -2.67 13.91
CA THR A 242 0.48 -2.25 13.27
C THR A 242 -0.59 -3.36 13.20
N PRO A 243 -0.27 -4.65 12.96
CA PRO A 243 -1.27 -5.72 12.96
C PRO A 243 -2.07 -5.84 14.25
N ALA A 244 -1.43 -5.64 15.41
CA ALA A 244 -2.11 -5.68 16.71
C ALA A 244 -3.18 -4.58 16.84
N TRP A 245 -2.91 -3.40 16.27
CA TRP A 245 -3.87 -2.29 16.28
C TRP A 245 -5.09 -2.58 15.39
N TYR A 246 -4.89 -3.16 14.19
CA TYR A 246 -6.03 -3.61 13.39
C TYR A 246 -6.84 -4.69 14.11
N ALA A 247 -6.20 -5.62 14.80
CA ALA A 247 -6.88 -6.69 15.54
C ALA A 247 -7.80 -6.15 16.66
N ALA A 248 -7.50 -4.99 17.22
CA ALA A 248 -8.30 -4.35 18.28
C ALA A 248 -9.57 -3.63 17.75
N LEU A 249 -9.70 -3.43 16.43
CA LEU A 249 -10.80 -2.68 15.83
C LEU A 249 -12.03 -3.53 15.53
N ASP A 250 -13.16 -2.84 15.34
CA ASP A 250 -14.42 -3.41 14.82
C ASP A 250 -14.74 -2.95 13.41
N LEU A 251 -14.28 -1.76 13.05
CA LEU A 251 -14.46 -1.13 11.75
C LEU A 251 -13.20 -0.36 11.38
N PHE A 252 -12.81 -0.42 10.13
CA PHE A 252 -11.73 0.42 9.60
C PHE A 252 -12.28 1.45 8.62
N ILE A 253 -11.85 2.71 8.76
CA ILE A 253 -12.18 3.78 7.83
C ILE A 253 -10.93 4.29 7.13
N ALA A 254 -10.97 4.31 5.81
CA ALA A 254 -9.95 4.88 4.92
C ALA A 254 -10.43 6.22 4.34
N PRO A 255 -10.22 7.36 5.05
CA PRO A 255 -10.88 8.64 4.78
C PRO A 255 -10.15 9.53 3.75
N GLN A 256 -9.19 8.99 3.01
CA GLN A 256 -8.28 9.75 2.16
C GLN A 256 -9.00 10.65 1.15
N ARG A 257 -8.50 11.89 0.97
CA ARG A 257 -8.90 12.77 -0.14
C ARG A 257 -8.14 12.49 -1.42
N TRP A 258 -6.97 11.89 -1.29
CA TRP A 258 -6.14 11.43 -2.40
C TRP A 258 -5.24 10.28 -1.96
N GLU A 259 -5.14 9.27 -2.81
CA GLU A 259 -4.25 8.13 -2.62
C GLU A 259 -3.70 7.64 -3.97
N GLY A 260 -2.50 7.07 -3.98
CA GLY A 260 -1.96 6.41 -5.17
C GLY A 260 -2.55 5.01 -5.35
N PHE A 261 -2.32 4.14 -4.40
CA PHE A 261 -2.91 2.81 -4.30
C PHE A 261 -3.66 2.67 -2.97
N GLY A 262 -2.91 2.70 -1.85
CA GLY A 262 -3.41 2.58 -0.50
C GLY A 262 -3.60 1.12 -0.06
N VAL A 263 -2.70 0.63 0.79
CA VAL A 263 -2.72 -0.76 1.29
C VAL A 263 -3.54 -0.92 2.57
N THR A 264 -3.85 0.17 3.28
CA THR A 264 -4.54 0.11 4.57
C THR A 264 -5.92 -0.57 4.54
N PRO A 265 -6.76 -0.43 3.50
CA PRO A 265 -7.97 -1.24 3.38
C PRO A 265 -7.68 -2.74 3.25
N LEU A 266 -6.60 -3.12 2.55
CA LEU A 266 -6.21 -4.52 2.43
C LEU A 266 -5.75 -5.10 3.78
N GLU A 267 -4.99 -4.34 4.55
CA GLU A 267 -4.54 -4.70 5.90
C GLU A 267 -5.74 -4.90 6.84
N ALA A 268 -6.73 -4.00 6.78
CA ALA A 268 -7.98 -4.12 7.53
C ALA A 268 -8.80 -5.34 7.11
N MET A 269 -9.04 -5.52 5.82
CA MET A 269 -9.75 -6.69 5.28
C MET A 269 -9.04 -8.00 5.61
N ALA A 270 -7.71 -8.05 5.58
CA ALA A 270 -6.94 -9.23 5.98
C ALA A 270 -7.16 -9.57 7.46
N THR A 271 -7.37 -8.57 8.31
CA THR A 271 -7.70 -8.75 9.72
C THR A 271 -9.19 -9.10 9.94
N GLY A 272 -9.99 -9.19 8.86
CA GLY A 272 -11.42 -9.52 8.95
C GLY A 272 -12.29 -8.34 9.35
N LEU A 273 -11.86 -7.11 9.13
CA LEU A 273 -12.63 -5.90 9.41
C LEU A 273 -13.49 -5.51 8.21
N PRO A 274 -14.74 -5.08 8.42
CA PRO A 274 -15.47 -4.32 7.43
C PRO A 274 -14.74 -2.99 7.17
N VAL A 275 -14.86 -2.46 5.95
CA VAL A 275 -14.12 -1.25 5.54
C VAL A 275 -15.09 -0.20 5.02
N VAL A 276 -14.94 1.03 5.50
CA VAL A 276 -15.49 2.21 4.82
C VAL A 276 -14.32 2.94 4.16
N ALA A 277 -14.39 3.16 2.85
CA ALA A 277 -13.34 3.84 2.11
C ALA A 277 -13.89 4.93 1.19
N THR A 278 -13.06 5.92 0.90
CA THR A 278 -13.42 6.93 -0.11
C THR A 278 -13.17 6.40 -1.53
N THR A 279 -13.82 7.01 -2.52
CA THR A 279 -13.67 6.63 -3.94
C THR A 279 -12.37 7.15 -4.58
N VAL A 280 -11.24 7.09 -3.86
CA VAL A 280 -9.93 7.54 -4.34
C VAL A 280 -8.94 6.37 -4.52
N GLY A 281 -7.87 6.62 -5.24
CA GLY A 281 -6.81 5.63 -5.39
C GLY A 281 -7.30 4.36 -6.08
N ALA A 282 -6.84 3.24 -5.56
CA ALA A 282 -7.31 1.92 -5.96
C ALA A 282 -8.50 1.44 -5.10
N PHE A 283 -9.00 2.22 -4.14
CA PHE A 283 -10.04 1.77 -3.20
C PHE A 283 -11.29 1.21 -3.89
N PRO A 284 -11.80 1.80 -5.01
CA PRO A 284 -12.91 1.19 -5.75
C PRO A 284 -12.59 -0.18 -6.38
N ASP A 285 -11.31 -0.49 -6.61
CA ASP A 285 -10.89 -1.80 -7.10
C ASP A 285 -10.72 -2.82 -5.95
N LEU A 286 -10.49 -2.33 -4.73
CA LEU A 286 -10.21 -3.15 -3.53
C LEU A 286 -11.47 -3.51 -2.77
N VAL A 287 -12.34 -2.51 -2.51
CA VAL A 287 -13.56 -2.62 -1.71
C VAL A 287 -14.75 -2.88 -2.63
N VAL A 288 -15.51 -3.90 -2.32
CA VAL A 288 -16.75 -4.28 -3.05
C VAL A 288 -17.94 -3.72 -2.27
N PRO A 289 -18.65 -2.71 -2.80
CA PRO A 289 -19.87 -2.19 -2.18
C PRO A 289 -21.06 -3.13 -2.37
N PRO A 290 -22.17 -2.93 -1.64
CA PRO A 290 -23.40 -3.71 -1.84
C PRO A 290 -23.95 -3.55 -3.26
N GLY A 291 -24.58 -4.61 -3.78
CA GLY A 291 -25.20 -4.63 -5.11
C GLY A 291 -24.27 -5.08 -6.23
N GLU A 292 -23.01 -5.35 -5.96
CA GLU A 292 -22.08 -5.93 -6.91
C GLU A 292 -22.23 -7.48 -6.98
N ALA A 293 -21.66 -8.08 -8.04
CA ALA A 293 -21.70 -9.54 -8.22
C ALA A 293 -20.87 -10.31 -7.18
N GLU A 294 -19.84 -9.67 -6.62
CA GLU A 294 -19.02 -10.22 -5.54
C GLU A 294 -19.63 -9.86 -4.17
N PRO A 295 -19.40 -10.65 -3.12
CA PRO A 295 -19.87 -10.32 -1.77
C PRO A 295 -19.37 -8.97 -1.28
N GLU A 296 -20.22 -8.22 -0.60
CA GLU A 296 -19.87 -6.94 0.03
C GLU A 296 -18.66 -7.10 0.96
N THR A 297 -17.67 -6.23 0.82
CA THR A 297 -16.51 -6.16 1.71
C THR A 297 -16.42 -4.84 2.46
N GLY A 298 -17.23 -3.85 2.10
CA GLY A 298 -17.21 -2.52 2.66
C GLY A 298 -18.11 -1.54 1.92
N LEU A 299 -18.03 -0.28 2.31
CA LEU A 299 -18.77 0.82 1.70
C LEU A 299 -17.80 1.82 1.06
N LEU A 300 -18.26 2.44 -0.02
CA LEU A 300 -17.53 3.48 -0.73
C LEU A 300 -18.29 4.81 -0.62
N ILE A 301 -17.60 5.86 -0.21
CA ILE A 301 -18.14 7.20 -0.02
C ILE A 301 -17.36 8.26 -0.79
N ALA A 302 -17.95 9.44 -0.98
CA ALA A 302 -17.24 10.57 -1.55
C ALA A 302 -16.14 11.09 -0.61
N PRO A 303 -14.95 11.49 -1.12
CA PRO A 303 -13.89 12.04 -0.28
C PRO A 303 -14.30 13.39 0.32
N GLY A 304 -14.05 13.56 1.62
CA GLY A 304 -14.31 14.81 2.35
C GLY A 304 -15.72 14.94 2.92
N ASP A 305 -16.60 13.99 2.69
CA ASP A 305 -17.98 14.00 3.18
C ASP A 305 -18.05 13.41 4.60
N ILE A 306 -18.20 14.28 5.59
CA ILE A 306 -18.26 13.90 7.01
C ILE A 306 -19.54 13.12 7.30
N GLN A 307 -20.69 13.61 6.81
CA GLN A 307 -21.98 12.97 7.09
C GLN A 307 -22.07 11.58 6.45
N ALA A 308 -21.69 11.44 5.17
CA ALA A 308 -21.66 10.14 4.51
C ALA A 308 -20.71 9.16 5.23
N MET A 309 -19.61 9.64 5.83
CA MET A 309 -18.69 8.81 6.60
C MET A 309 -19.31 8.35 7.91
N ALA A 310 -20.01 9.24 8.64
CA ALA A 310 -20.72 8.91 9.87
C ALA A 310 -21.85 7.90 9.59
N ASP A 311 -22.63 8.12 8.53
CA ASP A 311 -23.73 7.24 8.13
C ASP A 311 -23.20 5.85 7.71
N ALA A 312 -22.12 5.80 6.93
CA ALA A 312 -21.49 4.54 6.53
C ALA A 312 -20.90 3.77 7.74
N ALA A 313 -20.33 4.47 8.72
CA ALA A 313 -19.88 3.84 9.96
C ALA A 313 -21.06 3.25 10.75
N ALA A 314 -22.19 3.99 10.84
CA ALA A 314 -23.40 3.55 11.50
C ALA A 314 -23.95 2.25 10.93
N VAL A 315 -23.89 2.04 9.61
CA VAL A 315 -24.35 0.79 8.96
C VAL A 315 -23.74 -0.45 9.60
N TYR A 316 -22.42 -0.48 9.86
CA TYR A 316 -21.76 -1.63 10.45
C TYR A 316 -21.79 -1.64 11.99
N LEU A 317 -21.87 -0.47 12.59
CA LEU A 317 -22.01 -0.35 14.04
C LEU A 317 -23.41 -0.78 14.51
N ASP A 318 -24.46 -0.48 13.75
CA ASP A 318 -25.85 -0.81 14.10
C ASP A 318 -26.25 -2.22 13.65
N ASP A 319 -25.50 -2.79 12.68
CA ASP A 319 -25.64 -4.20 12.23
C ASP A 319 -24.29 -4.95 12.31
N PRO A 320 -23.90 -5.44 13.48
CA PRO A 320 -22.66 -6.20 13.65
C PRO A 320 -22.58 -7.48 12.82
N ALA A 321 -23.72 -8.10 12.51
CA ALA A 321 -23.76 -9.32 11.67
C ALA A 321 -23.35 -9.00 10.24
N ARG A 322 -23.87 -7.91 9.66
CA ARG A 322 -23.45 -7.39 8.36
C ARG A 322 -21.96 -7.02 8.37
N GLY A 323 -21.50 -6.35 9.44
CA GLY A 323 -20.08 -6.02 9.60
C GLY A 323 -19.18 -7.26 9.59
N ALA A 324 -19.55 -8.31 10.34
CA ALA A 324 -18.82 -9.57 10.38
C ALA A 324 -18.82 -10.29 9.01
N ALA A 325 -19.94 -10.31 8.30
CA ALA A 325 -20.04 -10.87 6.96
C ALA A 325 -19.16 -10.13 5.95
N ALA A 326 -19.19 -8.80 5.94
CA ALA A 326 -18.34 -7.96 5.09
C ALA A 326 -16.86 -8.14 5.41
N GLY A 327 -16.48 -8.23 6.68
CA GLY A 327 -15.11 -8.49 7.11
C GLY A 327 -14.60 -9.87 6.65
N ALA A 328 -15.43 -10.92 6.79
CA ALA A 328 -15.10 -12.26 6.32
C ALA A 328 -14.93 -12.31 4.79
N ALA A 329 -15.82 -11.68 4.04
CA ALA A 329 -15.72 -11.55 2.58
C ALA A 329 -14.46 -10.75 2.17
N GLY A 330 -14.15 -9.66 2.89
CA GLY A 330 -12.95 -8.86 2.69
C GLY A 330 -11.68 -9.69 2.84
N ARG A 331 -11.58 -10.48 3.92
CA ARG A 331 -10.47 -11.38 4.14
C ARG A 331 -10.35 -12.43 3.02
N ALA A 332 -11.43 -13.07 2.65
CA ALA A 332 -11.43 -14.05 1.55
C ALA A 332 -10.92 -13.42 0.25
N ARG A 333 -11.36 -12.21 -0.08
CA ARG A 333 -10.91 -11.44 -1.24
C ARG A 333 -9.42 -11.13 -1.19
N VAL A 334 -8.89 -10.70 -0.03
CA VAL A 334 -7.44 -10.43 0.13
C VAL A 334 -6.64 -11.69 -0.08
N MET A 335 -7.01 -12.80 0.56
CA MET A 335 -6.32 -14.09 0.40
C MET A 335 -6.36 -14.60 -1.04
N ALA A 336 -7.45 -14.35 -1.76
CA ALA A 336 -7.59 -14.75 -3.15
C ALA A 336 -6.82 -13.86 -4.14
N ARG A 337 -6.60 -12.56 -3.86
CA ARG A 337 -6.16 -11.60 -4.89
C ARG A 337 -4.98 -10.71 -4.50
N PHE A 338 -4.78 -10.39 -3.21
CA PHE A 338 -3.93 -9.30 -2.77
C PHE A 338 -2.85 -9.72 -1.77
N THR A 339 -2.32 -10.92 -1.90
CA THR A 339 -1.15 -11.36 -1.11
C THR A 339 0.15 -10.94 -1.78
N LEU A 340 1.23 -10.85 -1.01
CA LEU A 340 2.58 -10.56 -1.54
C LEU A 340 3.04 -11.60 -2.56
N GLU A 341 2.67 -12.86 -2.38
CA GLU A 341 3.00 -13.95 -3.30
C GLU A 341 2.33 -13.73 -4.66
N ARG A 342 1.08 -13.24 -4.68
CA ARG A 342 0.38 -12.93 -5.93
C ARG A 342 0.97 -11.71 -6.64
N GLU A 343 1.31 -10.66 -5.92
CA GLU A 343 2.04 -9.51 -6.47
C GLU A 343 3.38 -9.96 -7.07
N ALA A 344 4.16 -10.74 -6.31
CA ALA A 344 5.44 -11.27 -6.75
C ALA A 344 5.29 -12.14 -8.02
N ALA A 345 4.33 -13.06 -8.05
CA ALA A 345 4.06 -13.91 -9.21
C ALA A 345 3.63 -13.09 -10.44
N ALA A 346 2.77 -12.08 -10.26
CA ALA A 346 2.34 -11.19 -11.35
C ALA A 346 3.51 -10.38 -11.92
N LEU A 347 4.39 -9.84 -11.07
CA LEU A 347 5.61 -9.16 -11.49
C LEU A 347 6.57 -10.10 -12.23
N ASN A 348 6.78 -11.32 -11.71
CA ASN A 348 7.62 -12.33 -12.35
C ASN A 348 7.08 -12.69 -13.74
N GLY A 349 5.75 -12.81 -13.88
CA GLY A 349 5.10 -13.04 -15.16
C GLY A 349 5.33 -11.90 -16.19
N VAL A 350 5.47 -10.65 -15.74
CA VAL A 350 5.87 -9.54 -16.64
C VAL A 350 7.30 -9.74 -17.13
N TYR A 351 8.22 -10.13 -16.25
CA TYR A 351 9.62 -10.36 -16.62
C TYR A 351 9.77 -11.55 -17.56
N ASP A 352 9.05 -12.64 -17.30
CA ASP A 352 9.08 -13.84 -18.16
C ASP A 352 8.59 -13.54 -19.58
N ARG A 353 7.56 -12.71 -19.75
CA ARG A 353 7.11 -12.24 -21.08
C ARG A 353 8.22 -11.50 -21.81
N LEU A 354 8.92 -10.58 -21.16
CA LEU A 354 10.04 -9.84 -21.79
C LEU A 354 11.16 -10.78 -22.25
N TRP A 355 11.51 -11.80 -21.46
CA TRP A 355 12.52 -12.77 -21.86
C TRP A 355 12.05 -13.69 -23.00
N ALA A 356 10.76 -14.06 -22.99
CA ALA A 356 10.17 -14.89 -24.05
C ALA A 356 10.10 -14.18 -25.40
N GLU A 357 9.74 -12.89 -25.41
CA GLU A 357 9.73 -12.05 -26.63
C GLU A 357 11.12 -11.99 -27.28
N ALA A 358 12.17 -11.84 -26.49
CA ALA A 358 13.54 -11.80 -27.01
C ALA A 358 14.02 -13.13 -27.61
N LYS A 359 13.46 -14.27 -27.18
CA LYS A 359 13.77 -15.58 -27.77
C LYS A 359 13.10 -15.75 -29.15
N ARG A 360 11.93 -15.13 -29.36
CA ARG A 360 11.18 -15.19 -30.63
C ARG A 360 11.75 -14.25 -31.73
N SER A 361 12.48 -13.23 -31.28
CA SER A 361 13.06 -12.23 -32.18
C SER A 361 14.50 -12.58 -32.68
N ARG A 362 15.01 -13.74 -32.23
CA ARG A 362 16.27 -14.35 -32.69
C ARG A 362 15.99 -15.51 -33.64
#